data_5c0e3e0d1e8f57ff73f09270e9d510c7
#
_entry.id   5c0e3e0d1e8f57ff73f09270e9d510c7
#
_cell.length_a   1.000
_cell.length_b   1.000
_cell.length_c   1.000
_cell.angle_alpha   90.00
_cell.angle_beta   90.00
_cell.angle_gamma   90.00
#
_symmetry.space_group_name_H-M   'P 1'
#
loop_
_entity.id
_entity.type
_entity.pdbx_description
1 polymer ?
#
loop_
_entity_poly.entity_id
_entity_poly.type
_entity_poly.pdbx_seq_one_letter_code
_entity_poly.pdbx_strand_id
1 'polypeptide(L)'
;GTHHLSDGRIIVSTILERIIATKRGELIERKAERSQADLETEVANASLPAPRGFVAALRRQAELRQPGVIAEIKKASPSKGVIRADFDPMAIAQDYAANGASCLSVLTDEEYFQGKDAYLREVRAAVDLPIIRKDFTIDPYQIYEARLMDADCILLIASALSNSELASLHGTAKDLGLDVLIEVHDRAELEVALTLDPNLIGINNRNLKTFETSLNTTLELLSDIPRHTTVVTESGISTRQDIELMLERGVYCFLVGEALMRQPSPGAALAALFDLH
;
A
#
# COMPACT_ATOMS: atom_id res chain seq x y z
N GLY A 1 35.11 24.41 8.44
CA GLY A 1 34.13 23.80 7.68
C GLY A 1 32.73 23.90 8.19
N THR A 2 32.29 25.07 8.48
CA THR A 2 30.98 25.27 9.07
C THR A 2 29.92 25.69 8.07
N HIS A 3 30.29 25.58 6.87
CA HIS A 3 29.64 26.29 5.88
C HIS A 3 28.32 25.71 5.46
N HIS A 4 28.13 24.52 5.72
CA HIS A 4 26.96 23.90 5.24
C HIS A 4 25.85 23.97 6.18
N LEU A 5 26.10 24.35 7.34
CA LEU A 5 25.09 24.50 8.37
C LEU A 5 24.09 25.59 8.05
N SER A 6 24.44 26.46 7.14
CA SER A 6 23.51 27.48 6.68
C SER A 6 22.41 26.89 5.80
N ASP A 7 22.63 25.70 5.26
CA ASP A 7 21.61 25.02 4.47
C ASP A 7 20.92 23.98 5.35
N GLY A 8 19.89 24.40 6.05
CA GLY A 8 19.13 23.55 6.96
C GLY A 8 18.57 22.27 6.33
N ARG A 9 18.54 22.18 5.01
CA ARG A 9 18.10 20.97 4.32
C ARG A 9 19.01 19.78 4.57
N ILE A 10 20.26 20.00 4.90
CA ILE A 10 21.24 18.95 5.14
C ILE A 10 21.02 18.28 6.49
N ILE A 11 20.42 18.98 7.43
CA ILE A 11 20.30 18.53 8.81
C ILE A 11 19.02 17.76 9.07
N VAL A 12 17.95 18.02 8.29
CA VAL A 12 16.62 17.47 8.54
C VAL A 12 16.33 16.34 7.57
N SER A 13 16.43 15.10 8.04
CA SER A 13 15.96 13.94 7.30
C SER A 13 14.43 13.87 7.39
N THR A 14 13.77 13.59 6.27
CA THR A 14 12.34 13.32 6.25
C THR A 14 12.06 12.00 6.97
N ILE A 15 10.83 11.81 7.42
CA ILE A 15 10.42 10.52 8.00
C ILE A 15 10.60 9.39 7.00
N LEU A 16 10.30 9.61 5.72
CA LEU A 16 10.48 8.59 4.69
C LEU A 16 11.94 8.18 4.53
N GLU A 17 12.86 9.15 4.52
CA GLU A 17 14.29 8.85 4.43
C GLU A 17 14.78 8.01 5.62
N ARG A 18 14.29 8.29 6.83
CA ARG A 18 14.59 7.51 8.03
C ARG A 18 14.05 6.10 7.96
N ILE A 19 12.81 5.95 7.48
CA ILE A 19 12.19 4.65 7.30
C ILE A 19 13.00 3.80 6.31
N ILE A 20 13.37 4.39 5.18
CA ILE A 20 14.17 3.70 4.15
C ILE A 20 15.54 3.30 4.69
N ALA A 21 16.21 4.16 5.45
CA ALA A 21 17.50 3.83 6.07
C ALA A 21 17.37 2.63 7.04
N THR A 22 16.33 2.64 7.87
CA THR A 22 16.02 1.52 8.77
C THR A 22 15.77 0.24 7.99
N LYS A 23 14.99 0.33 6.92
CA LYS A 23 14.67 -0.82 6.06
C LYS A 23 15.92 -1.42 5.43
N ARG A 24 16.86 -0.60 4.99
CA ARG A 24 18.14 -1.08 4.45
C ARG A 24 18.91 -1.89 5.48
N GLY A 25 18.95 -1.42 6.74
CA GLY A 25 19.58 -2.16 7.84
C GLY A 25 18.91 -3.49 8.13
N GLU A 26 17.59 -3.50 8.16
CA GLU A 26 16.80 -4.73 8.35
C GLU A 26 17.09 -5.76 7.25
N LEU A 27 17.20 -5.31 6.00
CA LEU A 27 17.47 -6.20 4.87
C LEU A 27 18.87 -6.81 4.92
N ILE A 28 19.87 -6.07 5.39
CA ILE A 28 21.22 -6.60 5.60
C ILE A 28 21.17 -7.78 6.57
N GLU A 29 20.44 -7.63 7.69
CA GLU A 29 20.28 -8.68 8.69
C GLU A 29 19.53 -9.89 8.13
N ARG A 30 18.42 -9.66 7.43
CA ARG A 30 17.63 -10.74 6.82
C ARG A 30 18.42 -11.53 5.80
N LYS A 31 19.19 -10.84 4.93
CA LYS A 31 20.03 -11.50 3.92
C LYS A 31 21.17 -12.30 4.53
N ALA A 32 21.67 -11.90 5.70
CA ALA A 32 22.70 -12.65 6.42
C ALA A 32 22.15 -13.97 6.98
N GLU A 33 20.89 -13.98 7.40
CA GLU A 33 20.23 -15.19 7.89
C GLU A 33 19.77 -16.10 6.75
N ARG A 34 19.31 -15.51 5.66
CA ARG A 34 18.78 -16.25 4.52
C ARG A 34 19.01 -15.43 3.25
N SER A 35 19.77 -15.98 2.31
CA SER A 35 20.16 -15.27 1.10
C SER A 35 18.98 -15.05 0.14
N GLN A 36 19.11 -14.06 -0.75
CA GLN A 36 18.14 -13.88 -1.83
C GLN A 36 18.07 -15.10 -2.74
N ALA A 37 19.23 -15.74 -3.03
CA ALA A 37 19.25 -16.94 -3.84
C ALA A 37 18.43 -18.07 -3.20
N ASP A 38 18.46 -18.20 -1.87
CA ASP A 38 17.64 -19.18 -1.16
C ASP A 38 16.13 -18.87 -1.30
N LEU A 39 15.74 -17.59 -1.22
CA LEU A 39 14.35 -17.20 -1.43
C LEU A 39 13.90 -17.47 -2.87
N GLU A 40 14.74 -17.15 -3.85
CA GLU A 40 14.43 -17.41 -5.26
C GLU A 40 14.23 -18.92 -5.50
N THR A 41 15.09 -19.75 -4.94
CA THR A 41 14.98 -21.19 -5.02
C THR A 41 13.69 -21.70 -4.36
N GLU A 42 13.37 -21.18 -3.19
CA GLU A 42 12.15 -21.57 -2.49
C GLU A 42 10.90 -21.20 -3.27
N VAL A 43 10.85 -19.99 -3.84
CA VAL A 43 9.73 -19.58 -4.69
C VAL A 43 9.60 -20.50 -5.90
N ALA A 44 10.72 -20.84 -6.55
CA ALA A 44 10.71 -21.71 -7.73
C ALA A 44 10.25 -23.13 -7.41
N ASN A 45 10.61 -23.64 -6.25
CA ASN A 45 10.34 -25.04 -5.86
C ASN A 45 9.03 -25.22 -5.09
N ALA A 46 8.49 -24.17 -4.50
CA ALA A 46 7.26 -24.25 -3.75
C ALA A 46 6.06 -24.32 -4.71
N SER A 47 5.08 -25.15 -4.36
CA SER A 47 3.78 -25.17 -5.07
C SER A 47 2.89 -24.08 -4.52
N LEU A 48 3.27 -22.81 -4.76
CA LEU A 48 2.51 -21.68 -4.30
C LEU A 48 1.25 -21.49 -5.14
N PRO A 49 0.10 -21.15 -4.51
CA PRO A 49 -1.07 -20.75 -5.27
C PRO A 49 -0.74 -19.53 -6.14
N ALA A 50 -1.36 -19.43 -7.31
CA ALA A 50 -1.24 -18.20 -8.09
C ALA A 50 -1.74 -17.01 -7.27
N PRO A 51 -1.13 -15.83 -7.39
CA PRO A 51 -1.64 -14.64 -6.72
C PRO A 51 -3.10 -14.39 -7.11
N ARG A 52 -3.89 -13.95 -6.14
CA ARG A 52 -5.27 -13.54 -6.38
C ARG A 52 -5.27 -12.20 -7.08
N GLY A 53 -6.21 -11.99 -8.01
CA GLY A 53 -6.27 -10.77 -8.80
C GLY A 53 -6.62 -9.53 -7.98
N PHE A 54 -5.63 -8.85 -7.44
CA PHE A 54 -5.82 -7.63 -6.66
C PHE A 54 -6.41 -6.51 -7.52
N VAL A 55 -5.77 -6.20 -8.64
CA VAL A 55 -6.26 -5.19 -9.60
C VAL A 55 -7.61 -5.63 -10.17
N ALA A 56 -7.78 -6.90 -10.50
CA ALA A 56 -9.03 -7.42 -11.06
C ALA A 56 -10.22 -7.21 -10.11
N ALA A 57 -10.01 -7.41 -8.80
CA ALA A 57 -11.06 -7.20 -7.81
C ALA A 57 -11.50 -5.72 -7.75
N LEU A 58 -10.54 -4.80 -7.82
CA LEU A 58 -10.83 -3.37 -7.85
C LEU A 58 -11.49 -2.94 -9.15
N ARG A 59 -11.00 -3.44 -10.27
CA ARG A 59 -11.52 -3.10 -11.60
C ARG A 59 -12.98 -3.54 -11.77
N ARG A 60 -13.36 -4.69 -11.23
CA ARG A 60 -14.75 -5.13 -11.27
C ARG A 60 -15.69 -4.11 -10.64
N GLN A 61 -15.31 -3.53 -9.50
CA GLN A 61 -16.11 -2.51 -8.83
C GLN A 61 -16.15 -1.22 -9.65
N ALA A 62 -15.00 -0.78 -10.16
CA ALA A 62 -14.92 0.43 -10.98
C ALA A 62 -15.78 0.34 -12.24
N GLU A 63 -15.81 -0.80 -12.91
CA GLU A 63 -16.64 -1.04 -14.09
C GLU A 63 -18.14 -0.97 -13.76
N LEU A 64 -18.51 -1.40 -12.57
CA LEU A 64 -19.89 -1.29 -12.06
C LEU A 64 -20.20 0.09 -11.51
N ARG A 65 -19.24 1.00 -11.50
CA ARG A 65 -19.32 2.34 -10.86
C ARG A 65 -19.69 2.23 -9.38
N GLN A 66 -19.14 1.22 -8.72
CA GLN A 66 -19.31 0.97 -7.31
C GLN A 66 -17.97 1.11 -6.59
N PRO A 67 -17.96 1.48 -5.29
CA PRO A 67 -16.71 1.58 -4.55
C PRO A 67 -15.98 0.23 -4.46
N GLY A 68 -14.71 0.23 -4.83
CA GLY A 68 -13.78 -0.87 -4.57
C GLY A 68 -12.86 -0.45 -3.43
N VAL A 69 -13.00 -1.11 -2.28
CA VAL A 69 -12.28 -0.67 -1.08
C VAL A 69 -11.17 -1.65 -0.73
N ILE A 70 -9.96 -1.08 -0.62
CA ILE A 70 -8.83 -1.74 0.01
C ILE A 70 -8.89 -1.36 1.48
N ALA A 71 -9.32 -2.29 2.33
CA ALA A 71 -9.46 -2.05 3.76
C ALA A 71 -8.14 -2.34 4.46
N GLU A 72 -7.59 -1.35 5.16
CA GLU A 72 -6.27 -1.45 5.76
C GLU A 72 -6.31 -1.92 7.21
N ILE A 73 -5.46 -2.87 7.51
CA ILE A 73 -5.22 -3.44 8.85
C ILE A 73 -3.93 -2.83 9.37
N LYS A 74 -4.07 -1.84 10.25
CA LYS A 74 -2.95 -1.01 10.71
C LYS A 74 -3.08 -0.71 12.19
N LYS A 75 -2.08 -1.10 12.97
CA LYS A 75 -2.06 -0.86 14.41
C LYS A 75 -1.61 0.55 14.75
N ALA A 76 -0.58 1.04 14.08
CA ALA A 76 0.07 2.31 14.40
C ALA A 76 0.65 2.97 13.14
N SER A 77 0.97 4.26 13.25
CA SER A 77 1.67 5.00 12.21
C SER A 77 2.58 6.06 12.83
N PRO A 78 3.60 6.56 12.10
CA PRO A 78 4.47 7.62 12.60
C PRO A 78 3.74 8.91 12.96
N SER A 79 2.70 9.26 12.18
CA SER A 79 1.97 10.51 12.38
C SER A 79 0.96 10.46 13.52
N LYS A 80 0.44 9.28 13.85
CA LYS A 80 -0.68 9.12 14.80
C LYS A 80 -0.36 8.26 16.01
N GLY A 81 0.80 7.57 16.03
CA GLY A 81 1.12 6.61 17.07
C GLY A 81 0.20 5.39 17.00
N VAL A 82 -0.11 4.80 18.15
CA VAL A 82 -1.03 3.65 18.21
C VAL A 82 -2.44 4.11 17.88
N ILE A 83 -3.00 3.55 16.82
CA ILE A 83 -4.36 3.85 16.34
C ILE A 83 -5.36 2.87 16.97
N ARG A 84 -4.98 1.59 17.07
CA ARG A 84 -5.81 0.53 17.64
C ARG A 84 -4.98 -0.35 18.57
N ALA A 85 -5.15 -0.18 19.87
CA ALA A 85 -4.41 -0.93 20.88
C ALA A 85 -4.86 -2.40 20.94
N ASP A 86 -6.16 -2.65 20.86
CA ASP A 86 -6.74 -3.99 20.78
C ASP A 86 -6.70 -4.45 19.31
N PHE A 87 -5.58 -5.05 18.93
CA PHE A 87 -5.27 -5.35 17.54
C PHE A 87 -5.20 -6.86 17.30
N ASP A 88 -6.24 -7.39 16.65
CA ASP A 88 -6.34 -8.77 16.22
C ASP A 88 -6.49 -8.80 14.69
N PRO A 89 -5.39 -8.97 13.94
CA PRO A 89 -5.43 -8.89 12.47
C PRO A 89 -6.40 -9.88 11.82
N MET A 90 -6.47 -11.11 12.34
CA MET A 90 -7.35 -12.13 11.80
C MET A 90 -8.82 -11.75 11.97
N ALA A 91 -9.21 -11.31 13.16
CA ALA A 91 -10.59 -10.88 13.43
C ALA A 91 -10.96 -9.65 12.61
N ILE A 92 -10.04 -8.68 12.48
CA ILE A 92 -10.25 -7.48 11.67
C ILE A 92 -10.44 -7.86 10.20
N ALA A 93 -9.62 -8.77 9.67
CA ALA A 93 -9.71 -9.22 8.28
C ALA A 93 -11.06 -9.90 8.01
N GLN A 94 -11.52 -10.75 8.90
CA GLN A 94 -12.82 -11.43 8.79
C GLN A 94 -13.97 -10.44 8.84
N ASP A 95 -13.87 -9.43 9.70
CA ASP A 95 -14.86 -8.35 9.81
C ASP A 95 -14.92 -7.53 8.51
N TYR A 96 -13.79 -7.16 7.95
CA TYR A 96 -13.72 -6.47 6.66
C TYR A 96 -14.31 -7.32 5.53
N ALA A 97 -13.95 -8.60 5.46
CA ALA A 97 -14.44 -9.50 4.43
C ALA A 97 -15.96 -9.67 4.50
N ALA A 98 -16.52 -9.78 5.70
CA ALA A 98 -17.96 -9.91 5.92
C ALA A 98 -18.74 -8.64 5.55
N ASN A 99 -18.08 -7.48 5.49
CA ASN A 99 -18.70 -6.18 5.29
C ASN A 99 -18.38 -5.53 3.94
N GLY A 100 -17.88 -6.28 2.97
CA GLY A 100 -17.81 -5.83 1.59
C GLY A 100 -16.49 -5.24 1.13
N ALA A 101 -15.38 -5.40 1.87
CA ALA A 101 -14.07 -5.04 1.37
C ALA A 101 -13.75 -5.82 0.09
N SER A 102 -13.14 -5.17 -0.89
CA SER A 102 -12.70 -5.82 -2.13
C SER A 102 -11.32 -6.44 -2.00
N CYS A 103 -10.44 -5.78 -1.28
CA CYS A 103 -9.06 -6.18 -1.02
C CYS A 103 -8.67 -5.77 0.40
N LEU A 104 -7.56 -6.31 0.88
CA LEU A 104 -6.98 -5.95 2.18
C LEU A 104 -5.57 -5.41 2.00
N SER A 105 -5.20 -4.48 2.88
CA SER A 105 -3.83 -3.99 3.03
C SER A 105 -3.34 -4.34 4.42
N VAL A 106 -2.22 -5.04 4.52
CA VAL A 106 -1.66 -5.47 5.81
C VAL A 106 -0.28 -4.87 6.00
N LEU A 107 -0.11 -4.06 7.04
CA LEU A 107 1.17 -3.46 7.40
C LEU A 107 2.10 -4.54 7.94
N THR A 108 3.28 -4.65 7.34
CA THR A 108 4.33 -5.56 7.79
C THR A 108 5.56 -4.83 8.35
N ASP A 109 5.67 -3.53 8.14
CA ASP A 109 6.74 -2.73 8.73
C ASP A 109 6.60 -2.71 10.26
N GLU A 110 7.66 -3.14 10.96
CA GLU A 110 7.62 -3.29 12.42
C GLU A 110 7.88 -2.00 13.17
N GLU A 111 8.96 -1.31 12.84
CA GLU A 111 9.44 -0.20 13.64
C GLU A 111 8.53 1.02 13.64
N TYR A 112 7.98 1.38 12.49
CA TYR A 112 7.20 2.61 12.33
C TYR A 112 5.71 2.40 12.33
N PHE A 113 5.24 1.18 12.02
CA PHE A 113 3.81 0.86 11.91
C PHE A 113 3.37 -0.24 12.85
N GLN A 114 4.27 -0.82 13.63
CA GLN A 114 4.01 -1.95 14.52
C GLN A 114 3.33 -3.12 13.78
N GLY A 115 3.70 -3.31 12.52
CA GLY A 115 3.28 -4.44 11.70
C GLY A 115 4.17 -5.66 11.94
N LYS A 116 3.88 -6.75 11.25
CA LYS A 116 4.68 -7.99 11.23
C LYS A 116 4.32 -8.81 10.01
N ASP A 117 5.28 -9.55 9.48
CA ASP A 117 5.04 -10.53 8.42
C ASP A 117 4.02 -11.59 8.87
N ALA A 118 4.08 -11.99 10.13
CA ALA A 118 3.14 -12.93 10.71
C ALA A 118 1.67 -12.46 10.60
N TYR A 119 1.43 -11.16 10.69
CA TYR A 119 0.08 -10.62 10.54
C TYR A 119 -0.50 -10.89 9.15
N LEU A 120 0.33 -10.73 8.11
CA LEU A 120 -0.11 -11.04 6.75
C LEU A 120 -0.44 -12.51 6.58
N ARG A 121 0.40 -13.40 7.13
CA ARG A 121 0.17 -14.85 7.07
C ARG A 121 -1.11 -15.25 7.81
N GLU A 122 -1.36 -14.66 8.97
CA GLU A 122 -2.59 -14.88 9.74
C GLU A 122 -3.84 -14.44 8.97
N VAL A 123 -3.76 -13.26 8.36
CA VAL A 123 -4.85 -12.72 7.53
C VAL A 123 -5.08 -13.62 6.32
N ARG A 124 -4.01 -14.04 5.64
CA ARG A 124 -4.10 -14.93 4.49
C ARG A 124 -4.80 -16.23 4.82
N ALA A 125 -4.52 -16.80 5.99
CA ALA A 125 -5.15 -18.04 6.44
C ALA A 125 -6.64 -17.85 6.79
N ALA A 126 -7.04 -16.63 7.11
CA ALA A 126 -8.40 -16.34 7.59
C ALA A 126 -9.38 -15.95 6.48
N VAL A 127 -8.90 -15.37 5.37
CA VAL A 127 -9.76 -14.83 4.30
C VAL A 127 -9.20 -15.09 2.91
N ASP A 128 -10.09 -15.06 1.91
CA ASP A 128 -9.72 -15.28 0.50
C ASP A 128 -9.51 -13.99 -0.30
N LEU A 129 -9.75 -12.85 0.27
CA LEU A 129 -9.59 -11.57 -0.41
C LEU A 129 -8.14 -11.34 -0.86
N PRO A 130 -7.93 -10.66 -2.01
CA PRO A 130 -6.57 -10.25 -2.40
C PRO A 130 -5.94 -9.33 -1.35
N ILE A 131 -4.64 -9.52 -1.10
CA ILE A 131 -3.90 -8.81 -0.06
C ILE A 131 -2.69 -8.10 -0.67
N ILE A 132 -2.52 -6.82 -0.36
CA ILE A 132 -1.27 -6.10 -0.59
C ILE A 132 -0.40 -6.14 0.66
N ARG A 133 0.86 -6.51 0.49
CA ARG A 133 1.87 -6.33 1.53
C ARG A 133 2.21 -4.85 1.63
N LYS A 134 1.75 -4.20 2.69
CA LYS A 134 1.99 -2.77 2.89
C LYS A 134 3.30 -2.60 3.65
N ASP A 135 4.35 -2.42 2.91
CA ASP A 135 5.71 -2.22 3.41
C ASP A 135 6.50 -1.34 2.44
N PHE A 136 7.66 -0.91 2.85
CA PHE A 136 8.55 -0.09 2.03
C PHE A 136 9.46 -1.00 1.21
N THR A 137 9.03 -1.31 -0.01
CA THR A 137 9.75 -2.21 -0.90
C THR A 137 10.85 -1.45 -1.62
N ILE A 138 12.10 -1.82 -1.35
CA ILE A 138 13.30 -1.17 -1.91
C ILE A 138 14.28 -2.16 -2.53
N ASP A 139 14.00 -3.45 -2.44
CA ASP A 139 14.94 -4.51 -2.82
C ASP A 139 14.14 -5.71 -3.35
N PRO A 140 14.63 -6.41 -4.39
CA PRO A 140 13.99 -7.63 -4.89
C PRO A 140 13.76 -8.69 -3.81
N TYR A 141 14.62 -8.75 -2.81
CA TYR A 141 14.46 -9.65 -1.67
C TYR A 141 13.08 -9.60 -1.06
N GLN A 142 12.54 -8.39 -0.87
CA GLN A 142 11.21 -8.18 -0.28
C GLN A 142 10.09 -8.67 -1.19
N ILE A 143 10.30 -8.64 -2.51
CA ILE A 143 9.31 -9.13 -3.48
C ILE A 143 9.20 -10.65 -3.40
N TYR A 144 10.33 -11.34 -3.27
CA TYR A 144 10.35 -12.79 -3.02
C TYR A 144 9.73 -13.13 -1.66
N GLU A 145 10.02 -12.34 -0.62
CA GLU A 145 9.36 -12.50 0.68
C GLU A 145 7.84 -12.39 0.55
N ALA A 146 7.36 -11.36 -0.16
CA ALA A 146 5.92 -11.15 -0.37
C ALA A 146 5.27 -12.34 -1.06
N ARG A 147 5.94 -12.89 -2.08
CA ARG A 147 5.44 -14.06 -2.80
C ARG A 147 5.34 -15.28 -1.88
N LEU A 148 6.34 -15.50 -1.03
CA LEU A 148 6.36 -16.61 -0.06
C LEU A 148 5.31 -16.45 1.04
N MET A 149 4.93 -15.23 1.39
CA MET A 149 3.83 -14.96 2.34
C MET A 149 2.44 -15.15 1.72
N ASP A 150 2.38 -15.42 0.42
CA ASP A 150 1.14 -15.51 -0.34
C ASP A 150 0.40 -14.17 -0.42
N ALA A 151 1.14 -13.07 -0.51
CA ALA A 151 0.62 -11.77 -0.88
C ALA A 151 0.28 -11.75 -2.37
N ASP A 152 -0.63 -10.90 -2.77
CA ASP A 152 -1.10 -10.78 -4.15
C ASP A 152 -0.61 -9.51 -4.84
N CYS A 153 -0.20 -8.53 -4.07
CA CYS A 153 0.22 -7.21 -4.52
C CYS A 153 1.32 -6.66 -3.62
N ILE A 154 2.21 -5.85 -4.19
CA ILE A 154 3.22 -5.10 -3.44
C ILE A 154 3.07 -3.61 -3.67
N LEU A 155 3.68 -2.82 -2.79
CA LEU A 155 3.71 -1.37 -2.87
C LEU A 155 5.08 -0.91 -3.37
N LEU A 156 5.09 -0.03 -4.36
CA LEU A 156 6.27 0.73 -4.75
C LEU A 156 5.98 2.21 -4.61
N ILE A 157 6.78 2.92 -3.82
CA ILE A 157 6.60 4.36 -3.58
C ILE A 157 7.56 5.12 -4.49
N ALA A 158 7.01 5.87 -5.46
CA ALA A 158 7.82 6.57 -6.45
C ALA A 158 8.82 7.54 -5.81
N SER A 159 8.42 8.24 -4.75
CA SER A 159 9.30 9.19 -4.06
C SER A 159 10.45 8.54 -3.28
N ALA A 160 10.38 7.24 -3.04
CA ALA A 160 11.41 6.50 -2.28
C ALA A 160 12.44 5.81 -3.20
N LEU A 161 12.22 5.79 -4.50
CA LEU A 161 13.00 4.99 -5.45
C LEU A 161 13.51 5.86 -6.59
N SER A 162 14.70 5.52 -7.10
CA SER A 162 15.14 6.09 -8.38
C SER A 162 14.28 5.52 -9.52
N ASN A 163 14.31 6.16 -10.69
CA ASN A 163 13.54 5.70 -11.84
C ASN A 163 13.94 4.29 -12.24
N SER A 164 15.25 3.97 -12.21
CA SER A 164 15.74 2.64 -12.54
C SER A 164 15.36 1.59 -11.49
N GLU A 165 15.40 1.94 -10.23
CA GLU A 165 14.95 1.05 -9.15
C GLU A 165 13.46 0.74 -9.27
N LEU A 166 12.64 1.77 -9.52
CA LEU A 166 11.20 1.61 -9.71
C LEU A 166 10.90 0.65 -10.86
N ALA A 167 11.55 0.86 -12.02
CA ALA A 167 11.36 0.00 -13.17
C ALA A 167 11.81 -1.45 -12.92
N SER A 168 12.97 -1.64 -12.27
CA SER A 168 13.51 -2.96 -11.98
C SER A 168 12.61 -3.73 -11.00
N LEU A 169 12.18 -3.09 -9.93
CA LEU A 169 11.31 -3.72 -8.92
C LEU A 169 9.93 -4.04 -9.48
N HIS A 170 9.39 -3.13 -10.31
CA HIS A 170 8.13 -3.37 -11.01
C HIS A 170 8.23 -4.62 -11.89
N GLY A 171 9.31 -4.75 -12.68
CA GLY A 171 9.55 -5.91 -13.53
C GLY A 171 9.66 -7.21 -12.74
N THR A 172 10.42 -7.21 -11.64
CA THR A 172 10.56 -8.39 -10.78
C THR A 172 9.20 -8.85 -10.23
N ALA A 173 8.39 -7.93 -9.76
CA ALA A 173 7.07 -8.25 -9.23
C ALA A 173 6.16 -8.84 -10.30
N LYS A 174 6.14 -8.25 -11.48
CA LYS A 174 5.33 -8.74 -12.61
C LYS A 174 5.77 -10.13 -13.04
N ASP A 175 7.08 -10.40 -13.05
CA ASP A 175 7.61 -11.73 -13.39
C ASP A 175 7.16 -12.80 -12.40
N LEU A 176 6.96 -12.42 -11.14
CA LEU A 176 6.43 -13.32 -10.12
C LEU A 176 4.90 -13.41 -10.08
N GLY A 177 4.22 -12.72 -10.99
CA GLY A 177 2.76 -12.74 -11.05
C GLY A 177 2.07 -11.84 -10.03
N LEU A 178 2.82 -10.99 -9.31
CA LEU A 178 2.26 -10.07 -8.35
C LEU A 178 1.72 -8.82 -9.03
N ASP A 179 0.61 -8.31 -8.53
CA ASP A 179 0.17 -6.96 -8.87
C ASP A 179 1.04 -5.94 -8.14
N VAL A 180 1.12 -4.72 -8.68
CA VAL A 180 1.92 -3.64 -8.11
C VAL A 180 1.07 -2.38 -8.01
N LEU A 181 1.02 -1.82 -6.81
CA LEU A 181 0.46 -0.50 -6.59
C LEU A 181 1.63 0.48 -6.53
N ILE A 182 1.71 1.37 -7.55
CA ILE A 182 2.71 2.43 -7.56
C ILE A 182 2.09 3.67 -6.93
N GLU A 183 2.64 4.08 -5.79
CA GLU A 183 2.15 5.24 -5.06
C GLU A 183 2.86 6.51 -5.52
N VAL A 184 2.07 7.53 -5.83
CA VAL A 184 2.55 8.85 -6.28
C VAL A 184 1.90 9.96 -5.45
N HIS A 185 2.57 11.11 -5.37
CA HIS A 185 2.11 12.27 -4.60
C HIS A 185 1.96 13.53 -5.46
N ASP A 186 2.55 13.55 -6.65
CA ASP A 186 2.55 14.72 -7.52
C ASP A 186 2.68 14.31 -8.99
N ARG A 187 2.63 15.31 -9.86
CA ARG A 187 2.70 15.11 -11.31
C ARG A 187 4.02 14.52 -11.76
N ALA A 188 5.13 14.96 -11.18
CA ALA A 188 6.45 14.47 -11.57
C ALA A 188 6.60 12.97 -11.28
N GLU A 189 6.14 12.53 -10.11
CA GLU A 189 6.11 11.11 -9.73
C GLU A 189 5.16 10.31 -10.62
N LEU A 190 4.00 10.88 -10.93
CA LEU A 190 3.04 10.23 -11.82
C LEU A 190 3.62 10.01 -13.22
N GLU A 191 4.29 11.01 -13.79
CA GLU A 191 4.91 10.90 -15.12
C GLU A 191 5.92 9.76 -15.18
N VAL A 192 6.74 9.61 -14.14
CA VAL A 192 7.70 8.50 -14.04
C VAL A 192 6.97 7.16 -13.96
N ALA A 193 5.96 7.06 -13.10
CA ALA A 193 5.18 5.83 -12.94
C ALA A 193 4.50 5.41 -14.26
N LEU A 194 3.95 6.37 -15.00
CA LEU A 194 3.26 6.10 -16.27
C LEU A 194 4.19 5.57 -17.37
N THR A 195 5.50 5.80 -17.27
CA THR A 195 6.45 5.21 -18.22
C THR A 195 6.49 3.69 -18.16
N LEU A 196 6.03 3.11 -17.07
CA LEU A 196 5.98 1.65 -16.87
C LEU A 196 4.66 1.03 -17.32
N ASP A 197 3.73 1.82 -17.84
CA ASP A 197 2.39 1.40 -18.23
C ASP A 197 1.70 0.57 -17.13
N PRO A 198 1.55 1.12 -15.92
CA PRO A 198 1.05 0.37 -14.78
C PRO A 198 -0.44 0.10 -14.88
N ASN A 199 -0.88 -1.02 -14.28
CA ASN A 199 -2.30 -1.34 -14.17
C ASN A 199 -2.96 -0.64 -12.99
N LEU A 200 -2.17 -0.19 -12.01
CA LEU A 200 -2.67 0.32 -10.74
C LEU A 200 -1.78 1.46 -10.25
N ILE A 201 -2.38 2.62 -10.03
CA ILE A 201 -1.72 3.79 -9.43
C ILE A 201 -2.45 4.14 -8.15
N GLY A 202 -1.70 4.33 -7.07
CA GLY A 202 -2.22 4.91 -5.83
C GLY A 202 -1.81 6.37 -5.75
N ILE A 203 -2.77 7.26 -5.52
CA ILE A 203 -2.49 8.67 -5.28
C ILE A 203 -2.66 8.91 -3.78
N ASN A 204 -1.54 9.21 -3.11
CA ASN A 204 -1.55 9.51 -1.69
C ASN A 204 -1.80 11.00 -1.47
N ASN A 205 -2.94 11.32 -0.89
CA ASN A 205 -3.36 12.69 -0.60
C ASN A 205 -2.61 13.32 0.57
N ARG A 206 -1.83 12.52 1.32
CA ARG A 206 -1.02 13.03 2.43
C ARG A 206 0.37 13.35 1.95
N ASN A 207 0.84 14.56 2.25
CA ASN A 207 2.23 14.94 2.02
C ASN A 207 3.10 14.24 3.08
N LEU A 208 4.07 13.45 2.64
CA LEU A 208 4.93 12.68 3.55
C LEU A 208 5.92 13.54 4.32
N LYS A 209 6.11 14.81 3.95
CA LYS A 209 7.01 15.75 4.64
C LYS A 209 6.28 16.55 5.71
N THR A 210 5.10 17.09 5.36
CA THR A 210 4.32 17.98 6.23
C THR A 210 3.16 17.29 6.94
N PHE A 211 2.78 16.10 6.49
CA PHE A 211 1.58 15.35 6.89
C PHE A 211 0.26 16.07 6.56
N GLU A 212 0.31 17.16 5.80
CA GLU A 212 -0.90 17.80 5.29
C GLU A 212 -1.61 16.88 4.30
N THR A 213 -2.93 16.83 4.39
CA THR A 213 -3.76 15.99 3.55
C THR A 213 -4.74 16.84 2.77
N SER A 214 -4.79 16.61 1.44
CA SER A 214 -5.73 17.30 0.55
C SER A 214 -6.24 16.33 -0.52
N LEU A 215 -7.55 16.19 -0.63
CA LEU A 215 -8.18 15.39 -1.68
C LEU A 215 -7.93 15.96 -3.07
N ASN A 216 -7.60 17.25 -3.17
CA ASN A 216 -7.24 17.88 -4.44
C ASN A 216 -6.03 17.22 -5.11
N THR A 217 -5.14 16.58 -4.34
CA THR A 217 -4.02 15.85 -4.90
C THR A 217 -4.49 14.82 -5.92
N THR A 218 -5.47 14.00 -5.56
CA THR A 218 -6.06 13.04 -6.49
C THR A 218 -6.74 13.76 -7.67
N LEU A 219 -7.56 14.74 -7.39
CA LEU A 219 -8.40 15.41 -8.41
C LEU A 219 -7.55 16.08 -9.48
N GLU A 220 -6.41 16.67 -9.10
CA GLU A 220 -5.51 17.36 -10.02
C GLU A 220 -4.77 16.41 -10.97
N LEU A 221 -4.55 15.17 -10.56
CA LEU A 221 -3.77 14.20 -11.33
C LEU A 221 -4.61 13.34 -12.28
N LEU A 222 -5.93 13.28 -12.08
CA LEU A 222 -6.81 12.34 -12.80
C LEU A 222 -6.75 12.49 -14.33
N SER A 223 -6.69 13.73 -14.84
CA SER A 223 -6.73 13.97 -16.29
C SER A 223 -5.52 13.41 -17.02
N ASP A 224 -4.41 13.15 -16.31
CA ASP A 224 -3.18 12.65 -16.90
C ASP A 224 -3.08 11.12 -16.87
N ILE A 225 -4.04 10.45 -16.25
CA ILE A 225 -4.00 9.00 -16.08
C ILE A 225 -4.83 8.31 -17.15
N PRO A 226 -4.24 7.35 -17.91
CA PRO A 226 -4.99 6.59 -18.92
C PRO A 226 -6.15 5.80 -18.33
N ARG A 227 -7.20 5.60 -19.11
CA ARG A 227 -8.41 4.89 -18.67
C ARG A 227 -8.17 3.43 -18.29
N HIS A 228 -7.18 2.79 -18.89
CA HIS A 228 -6.87 1.39 -18.54
C HIS A 228 -6.14 1.24 -17.21
N THR A 229 -5.67 2.34 -16.62
CA THR A 229 -5.02 2.34 -15.32
C THR A 229 -6.07 2.53 -14.24
N THR A 230 -6.14 1.61 -13.30
CA THR A 230 -7.01 1.72 -12.13
C THR A 230 -6.39 2.67 -11.12
N VAL A 231 -7.17 3.64 -10.65
CA VAL A 231 -6.72 4.67 -9.70
C VAL A 231 -7.28 4.38 -8.32
N VAL A 232 -6.40 4.35 -7.32
CA VAL A 232 -6.77 4.25 -5.91
C VAL A 232 -6.42 5.59 -5.24
N THR A 233 -7.39 6.19 -4.55
CA THR A 233 -7.12 7.36 -3.72
C THR A 233 -6.84 6.92 -2.29
N GLU A 234 -5.76 7.45 -1.70
CA GLU A 234 -5.29 7.06 -0.38
C GLU A 234 -5.20 8.27 0.53
N SER A 235 -5.52 8.09 1.79
CA SER A 235 -5.51 9.12 2.84
C SER A 235 -6.59 10.19 2.68
N GLY A 236 -7.12 10.65 3.78
CA GLY A 236 -8.06 11.77 3.82
C GLY A 236 -9.51 11.42 3.54
N ILE A 237 -9.83 10.18 3.26
CA ILE A 237 -11.21 9.72 3.10
C ILE A 237 -11.76 9.34 4.48
N SER A 238 -12.66 10.15 5.00
CA SER A 238 -13.24 9.92 6.33
C SER A 238 -14.75 10.13 6.39
N THR A 239 -15.34 10.74 5.38
CA THR A 239 -16.77 11.04 5.34
C THR A 239 -17.42 10.53 4.05
N ARG A 240 -18.74 10.37 4.10
CA ARG A 240 -19.53 10.04 2.92
C ARG A 240 -19.36 11.08 1.81
N GLN A 241 -19.23 12.35 2.18
CA GLN A 241 -19.03 13.44 1.22
C GLN A 241 -17.70 13.31 0.48
N ASP A 242 -16.65 12.88 1.17
CA ASP A 242 -15.35 12.62 0.54
C ASP A 242 -15.48 11.55 -0.55
N ILE A 243 -16.22 10.49 -0.24
CA ILE A 243 -16.45 9.38 -1.18
C ILE A 243 -17.25 9.85 -2.38
N GLU A 244 -18.34 10.59 -2.14
CA GLU A 244 -19.18 11.11 -3.21
C GLU A 244 -18.42 12.03 -4.15
N LEU A 245 -17.55 12.88 -3.61
CA LEU A 245 -16.67 13.74 -4.41
C LEU A 245 -15.81 12.91 -5.36
N MET A 246 -15.20 11.83 -4.87
CA MET A 246 -14.37 10.96 -5.69
C MET A 246 -15.18 10.22 -6.75
N LEU A 247 -16.32 9.66 -6.37
CA LEU A 247 -17.19 8.95 -7.31
C LEU A 247 -17.67 9.85 -8.44
N GLU A 248 -18.05 11.11 -8.14
CA GLU A 248 -18.45 12.10 -9.14
C GLU A 248 -17.34 12.40 -10.14
N ARG A 249 -16.09 12.29 -9.71
CA ARG A 249 -14.92 12.56 -10.56
C ARG A 249 -14.38 11.28 -11.21
N GLY A 250 -15.08 10.15 -11.07
CA GLY A 250 -14.71 8.88 -11.71
C GLY A 250 -13.66 8.08 -10.98
N VAL A 251 -13.41 8.37 -9.70
CA VAL A 251 -12.53 7.57 -8.83
C VAL A 251 -13.38 6.63 -8.01
N TYR A 252 -13.21 5.33 -8.22
CA TYR A 252 -14.03 4.30 -7.58
C TYR A 252 -13.27 3.45 -6.57
N CYS A 253 -11.94 3.53 -6.54
CA CYS A 253 -11.13 2.69 -5.65
C CYS A 253 -10.47 3.52 -4.55
N PHE A 254 -10.50 2.98 -3.34
CA PHE A 254 -10.12 3.68 -2.12
C PHE A 254 -9.26 2.79 -1.25
N LEU A 255 -8.21 3.34 -0.66
CA LEU A 255 -7.48 2.70 0.43
C LEU A 255 -7.79 3.45 1.71
N VAL A 256 -8.43 2.78 2.66
CA VAL A 256 -8.93 3.39 3.90
C VAL A 256 -8.57 2.50 5.09
N GLY A 257 -8.11 3.10 6.17
CA GLY A 257 -7.75 2.33 7.36
C GLY A 257 -7.92 3.09 8.67
N GLU A 258 -7.34 4.27 8.79
CA GLU A 258 -7.28 4.99 10.06
C GLU A 258 -8.64 5.24 10.68
N ALA A 259 -9.59 5.77 9.89
CA ALA A 259 -10.94 6.05 10.38
C ALA A 259 -11.66 4.78 10.85
N LEU A 260 -11.39 3.66 10.19
CA LEU A 260 -12.00 2.37 10.51
C LEU A 260 -11.37 1.72 11.73
N MET A 261 -10.05 1.81 11.86
CA MET A 261 -9.33 1.21 12.99
C MET A 261 -9.69 1.80 14.34
N ARG A 262 -10.23 3.02 14.36
CA ARG A 262 -10.67 3.69 15.60
C ARG A 262 -12.05 3.24 16.06
N GLN A 263 -12.77 2.49 15.23
CA GLN A 263 -14.13 2.04 15.52
C GLN A 263 -14.14 0.65 16.16
N PRO A 264 -15.15 0.32 17.00
CA PRO A 264 -15.27 -1.00 17.62
C PRO A 264 -15.33 -2.12 16.57
N SER A 265 -16.11 -1.97 15.52
CA SER A 265 -16.17 -2.88 14.37
C SER A 265 -15.72 -2.14 13.12
N PRO A 266 -14.46 -2.33 12.70
CA PRO A 266 -13.98 -1.72 11.47
C PRO A 266 -14.78 -2.09 10.23
N GLY A 267 -15.26 -3.32 10.15
CA GLY A 267 -16.08 -3.80 9.03
C GLY A 267 -17.44 -3.12 8.97
N ALA A 268 -18.14 -2.99 10.09
CA ALA A 268 -19.41 -2.27 10.15
C ALA A 268 -19.22 -0.79 9.78
N ALA A 269 -18.12 -0.19 10.24
CA ALA A 269 -17.78 1.19 9.90
C ALA A 269 -17.51 1.34 8.40
N LEU A 270 -16.82 0.38 7.79
CA LEU A 270 -16.59 0.32 6.34
C LEU A 270 -17.91 0.31 5.57
N ALA A 271 -18.79 -0.63 5.91
CA ALA A 271 -20.09 -0.78 5.23
C ALA A 271 -20.93 0.50 5.34
N ALA A 272 -20.95 1.12 6.50
CA ALA A 272 -21.67 2.37 6.72
C ALA A 272 -21.09 3.52 5.92
N LEU A 273 -19.75 3.68 5.93
CA LEU A 273 -19.07 4.77 5.26
C LEU A 273 -19.27 4.73 3.74
N PHE A 274 -19.16 3.55 3.15
CA PHE A 274 -19.25 3.34 1.70
C PHE A 274 -20.67 2.94 1.23
N ASP A 275 -21.63 2.81 2.14
CA ASP A 275 -22.97 2.33 1.83
C ASP A 275 -22.95 0.98 1.11
N LEU A 276 -22.19 0.05 1.65
CA LEU A 276 -22.10 -1.33 1.13
C LEU A 276 -23.21 -2.19 1.74
N HIS A 277 -23.78 -3.06 0.90
CA HIS A 277 -24.87 -3.94 1.30
C HIS A 277 -24.52 -5.41 1.24
#